data_eaa4298778b7bc83c560151068539c79
#
_entry.id   eaa4298778b7bc83c560151068539c79
#
_cell.length_a   1.000
_cell.length_b   1.000
_cell.length_c   1.000
_cell.angle_alpha   90.00
_cell.angle_beta   90.00
_cell.angle_gamma   90.00
#
_symmetry.space_group_name_H-M   'P 1'
#
loop_
_entity.id
_entity.type
_entity.pdbx_description
1 polymer ?
#
loop_
_entity_poly.entity_id
_entity_poly.type
_entity_poly.pdbx_seq_one_letter_code
_entity_poly.pdbx_strand_id
1 'polypeptide(L)'
;MIKGQKIELKVNTYQRWVQAQNIPVIKEYYIQDLKMVAVADWAFKGAKGAILNLIGTEDSNDAYILEIPPGGSVKPQRMLFEEFYLVLDGNGSSTVWNDEHKKVSFEWQEGSLFSPPLNTWRQHFNGSGDKPARFLVVTSAPILFNLFRNEKFIFGTNFNFDDRFDEEPDSFSGTGVSYPVGATTVWDTNFVPDVRSIELHRRNNRGAGGSFLGLEMSENQMTAHISEMPVGTYKKAHRHGAGAHVVIIGGEGYSLMWPEGSPIQVFPWKYGSVVVPPNMWFHQHFNTGAMPARYLAIRWGARKFVRAVGHADGGTDVSVKEGGHQIEYADEDPKVRAMFEEALANNGVKSRMDDVLKLAS
;
A
#
# COMPACT_ATOMS: atom_id res chain seq x y z
N MET A 1 33.15 -30.11 -0.94
CA MET A 1 32.87 -29.55 -2.27
C MET A 1 31.99 -30.56 -3.03
N ILE A 2 30.75 -30.19 -3.32
CA ILE A 2 29.85 -31.01 -4.15
C ILE A 2 30.30 -30.81 -5.60
N LYS A 3 30.94 -31.81 -6.18
CA LYS A 3 31.45 -31.77 -7.55
C LYS A 3 30.28 -31.76 -8.54
N GLY A 4 30.20 -30.69 -9.35
CA GLY A 4 29.68 -30.77 -10.72
C GLY A 4 28.19 -30.89 -10.98
N GLN A 5 27.30 -30.71 -9.99
CA GLN A 5 25.87 -30.56 -10.30
C GLN A 5 25.57 -29.10 -10.70
N LYS A 6 25.12 -28.91 -11.94
CA LYS A 6 24.48 -27.65 -12.35
C LYS A 6 23.28 -27.41 -11.43
N ILE A 7 23.30 -26.34 -10.65
CA ILE A 7 22.13 -25.91 -9.87
C ILE A 7 21.12 -25.33 -10.88
N GLU A 8 20.01 -26.01 -11.08
CA GLU A 8 18.89 -25.47 -11.83
C GLU A 8 18.13 -24.46 -10.98
N LEU A 9 18.07 -23.21 -11.43
CA LEU A 9 17.30 -22.17 -10.77
C LEU A 9 15.82 -22.43 -11.02
N LYS A 10 15.05 -22.54 -9.96
CA LYS A 10 13.61 -22.77 -10.02
C LYS A 10 12.84 -21.47 -9.80
N VAL A 11 11.74 -21.29 -10.51
CA VAL A 11 10.75 -20.24 -10.22
C VAL A 11 10.31 -20.41 -8.77
N ASN A 12 10.25 -19.30 -8.02
CA ASN A 12 9.88 -19.35 -6.60
C ASN A 12 8.42 -19.82 -6.40
N THR A 13 8.07 -20.19 -5.18
CA THR A 13 6.78 -20.83 -4.90
C THR A 13 5.61 -19.88 -5.12
N TYR A 14 5.79 -18.59 -4.76
CA TYR A 14 4.76 -17.59 -4.98
C TYR A 14 4.50 -17.37 -6.48
N GLN A 15 5.52 -17.20 -7.29
CA GLN A 15 5.37 -16.99 -8.73
C GLN A 15 4.72 -18.20 -9.44
N ARG A 16 4.99 -19.42 -8.96
CA ARG A 16 4.28 -20.62 -9.47
C ARG A 16 2.80 -20.59 -9.11
N TRP A 17 2.47 -20.19 -7.88
CA TRP A 17 1.09 -20.04 -7.46
C TRP A 17 0.37 -18.95 -8.28
N VAL A 18 0.99 -17.80 -8.51
CA VAL A 18 0.47 -16.74 -9.38
C VAL A 18 0.15 -17.26 -10.77
N GLN A 19 1.08 -17.98 -11.40
CA GLN A 19 0.88 -18.58 -12.73
C GLN A 19 -0.27 -19.59 -12.78
N ALA A 20 -0.49 -20.34 -11.70
CA ALA A 20 -1.55 -21.33 -11.61
C ALA A 20 -2.96 -20.73 -11.44
N GLN A 21 -3.10 -19.43 -11.16
CA GLN A 21 -4.40 -18.80 -10.95
C GLN A 21 -5.20 -18.60 -12.25
N ASN A 22 -4.57 -18.61 -13.41
CA ASN A 22 -5.22 -18.43 -14.73
C ASN A 22 -6.05 -17.15 -14.86
N ILE A 23 -5.61 -16.05 -14.24
CA ILE A 23 -6.21 -14.72 -14.35
C ILE A 23 -5.16 -13.73 -14.87
N PRO A 24 -5.54 -12.51 -15.30
CA PRO A 24 -4.58 -11.52 -15.74
C PRO A 24 -3.53 -11.23 -14.66
N VAL A 25 -2.26 -11.10 -15.08
CA VAL A 25 -1.12 -10.70 -14.23
C VAL A 25 -0.46 -9.50 -14.86
N ILE A 26 -0.42 -8.38 -14.13
CA ILE A 26 0.18 -7.13 -14.56
C ILE A 26 1.56 -7.00 -13.91
N LYS A 27 2.61 -6.76 -14.75
CA LYS A 27 4.00 -6.61 -14.32
C LYS A 27 4.55 -5.27 -14.80
N GLU A 28 4.16 -4.23 -14.11
CA GLU A 28 4.53 -2.84 -14.40
C GLU A 28 5.04 -2.16 -13.12
N TYR A 29 5.59 -0.96 -13.23
CA TYR A 29 5.90 -0.11 -12.05
C TYR A 29 4.70 0.72 -11.59
N TYR A 30 3.68 0.83 -12.43
CA TYR A 30 2.64 1.81 -12.32
C TYR A 30 1.36 1.34 -13.03
N ILE A 31 0.20 1.67 -12.45
CA ILE A 31 -1.11 1.49 -13.08
C ILE A 31 -1.83 2.84 -13.00
N GLN A 32 -2.28 3.34 -14.13
CA GLN A 32 -2.92 4.65 -14.23
C GLN A 32 -4.28 4.72 -13.54
N ASP A 33 -5.05 3.63 -13.59
CA ASP A 33 -6.39 3.58 -12.98
C ASP A 33 -6.72 2.14 -12.57
N LEU A 34 -6.74 1.89 -11.26
CA LEU A 34 -7.06 0.59 -10.66
C LEU A 34 -8.52 0.16 -10.93
N LYS A 35 -9.42 1.14 -11.13
CA LYS A 35 -10.83 0.85 -11.45
C LYS A 35 -11.00 0.29 -12.86
N MET A 36 -10.04 0.55 -13.76
CA MET A 36 -10.07 0.12 -15.17
C MET A 36 -9.28 -1.17 -15.44
N VAL A 37 -8.65 -1.75 -14.44
CA VAL A 37 -7.92 -3.02 -14.59
C VAL A 37 -8.86 -4.12 -15.05
N ALA A 38 -8.54 -4.78 -16.16
CA ALA A 38 -9.32 -5.92 -16.65
C ALA A 38 -9.21 -7.11 -15.68
N VAL A 39 -10.34 -7.72 -15.35
CA VAL A 39 -10.44 -8.87 -14.44
C VAL A 39 -11.03 -10.07 -15.15
N ALA A 40 -10.70 -11.28 -14.69
CA ALA A 40 -11.27 -12.54 -15.16
C ALA A 40 -11.83 -13.36 -13.99
N ASP A 41 -12.61 -14.39 -14.30
CA ASP A 41 -13.16 -15.30 -13.29
C ASP A 41 -12.03 -15.98 -12.51
N TRP A 42 -12.03 -15.80 -11.22
CA TRP A 42 -11.03 -16.32 -10.30
C TRP A 42 -11.62 -17.42 -9.41
N ALA A 43 -11.43 -18.65 -9.86
CA ALA A 43 -12.01 -19.82 -9.18
C ALA A 43 -11.60 -19.96 -7.71
N PHE A 44 -10.36 -19.53 -7.37
CA PHE A 44 -9.85 -19.52 -6.00
C PHE A 44 -10.66 -18.62 -5.07
N LYS A 45 -11.02 -17.41 -5.50
CA LYS A 45 -11.83 -16.46 -4.71
C LYS A 45 -13.34 -16.67 -4.87
N GLY A 46 -13.79 -17.33 -5.95
CA GLY A 46 -15.21 -17.41 -6.30
C GLY A 46 -15.80 -16.08 -6.76
N ALA A 47 -14.97 -15.23 -7.34
CA ALA A 47 -15.27 -13.89 -7.79
C ALA A 47 -14.40 -13.59 -9.02
N LYS A 48 -14.27 -12.33 -9.46
CA LYS A 48 -13.33 -11.96 -10.51
C LYS A 48 -12.08 -11.32 -9.92
N GLY A 49 -10.94 -11.38 -10.65
CA GLY A 49 -9.71 -10.75 -10.20
C GLY A 49 -8.64 -10.60 -11.26
N ALA A 50 -7.59 -9.87 -10.89
CA ALA A 50 -6.34 -9.72 -11.61
C ALA A 50 -5.20 -9.55 -10.60
N ILE A 51 -4.07 -10.21 -10.80
CA ILE A 51 -2.90 -10.05 -9.92
C ILE A 51 -2.06 -8.89 -10.41
N LEU A 52 -1.69 -8.00 -9.50
CA LEU A 52 -0.85 -6.83 -9.73
C LEU A 52 0.56 -7.11 -9.22
N ASN A 53 1.27 -8.05 -9.88
CA ASN A 53 2.64 -8.45 -9.54
C ASN A 53 3.62 -7.36 -9.99
N LEU A 54 3.52 -6.18 -9.35
CA LEU A 54 4.23 -4.98 -9.75
C LEU A 54 5.74 -5.11 -9.48
N ILE A 55 6.56 -4.63 -10.43
CA ILE A 55 8.00 -4.85 -10.44
C ILE A 55 8.69 -4.31 -9.18
N GLY A 56 8.23 -3.17 -8.64
CA GLY A 56 8.82 -2.54 -7.45
C GLY A 56 8.59 -3.30 -6.14
N THR A 57 7.82 -4.39 -6.12
CA THR A 57 7.53 -5.15 -4.90
C THR A 57 8.63 -6.14 -4.52
N GLU A 58 9.35 -6.69 -5.50
CA GLU A 58 10.47 -7.63 -5.31
C GLU A 58 10.13 -8.79 -4.36
N ASP A 59 8.91 -9.35 -4.48
CA ASP A 59 8.39 -10.42 -3.61
C ASP A 59 8.32 -10.06 -2.09
N SER A 60 8.43 -8.79 -1.71
CA SER A 60 8.24 -8.37 -0.32
C SER A 60 6.76 -8.35 0.08
N ASN A 61 5.91 -8.01 -0.85
CA ASN A 61 4.45 -8.07 -0.82
C ASN A 61 3.96 -8.02 -2.28
N ASP A 62 2.67 -8.22 -2.47
CA ASP A 62 2.06 -8.14 -3.80
C ASP A 62 0.66 -7.57 -3.68
N ALA A 63 -0.05 -7.42 -4.81
CA ALA A 63 -1.42 -6.93 -4.79
C ALA A 63 -2.30 -7.64 -5.82
N TYR A 64 -3.61 -7.48 -5.67
CA TYR A 64 -4.58 -7.93 -6.67
C TYR A 64 -5.85 -7.07 -6.65
N ILE A 65 -6.52 -7.01 -7.78
CA ILE A 65 -7.89 -6.53 -7.86
C ILE A 65 -8.82 -7.70 -7.56
N LEU A 66 -9.78 -7.48 -6.67
CA LEU A 66 -10.90 -8.36 -6.40
C LEU A 66 -12.18 -7.64 -6.80
N GLU A 67 -12.99 -8.28 -7.64
CA GLU A 67 -14.29 -7.75 -8.05
C GLU A 67 -15.39 -8.75 -7.71
N ILE A 68 -16.33 -8.33 -6.85
CA ILE A 68 -17.47 -9.13 -6.42
C ILE A 68 -18.68 -8.71 -7.26
N PRO A 69 -19.31 -9.64 -7.99
CA PRO A 69 -20.47 -9.32 -8.84
C PRO A 69 -21.65 -8.80 -8.01
N PRO A 70 -22.64 -8.15 -8.66
CA PRO A 70 -23.85 -7.68 -7.99
C PRO A 70 -24.53 -8.79 -7.18
N GLY A 71 -24.90 -8.48 -5.93
CA GLY A 71 -25.52 -9.43 -4.98
C GLY A 71 -24.68 -10.67 -4.65
N GLY A 72 -23.41 -10.71 -5.09
CA GLY A 72 -22.53 -11.84 -4.91
C GLY A 72 -21.69 -11.76 -3.64
N SER A 73 -20.89 -12.81 -3.43
CA SER A 73 -19.90 -12.89 -2.36
C SER A 73 -18.69 -13.68 -2.79
N VAL A 74 -17.56 -13.48 -2.10
CA VAL A 74 -16.39 -14.36 -2.24
C VAL A 74 -16.60 -15.68 -1.48
N LYS A 75 -15.83 -16.70 -1.81
CA LYS A 75 -15.75 -17.92 -0.99
C LYS A 75 -15.16 -17.58 0.38
N PRO A 76 -15.66 -18.16 1.49
CA PRO A 76 -14.98 -18.06 2.77
C PRO A 76 -13.54 -18.57 2.65
N GLN A 77 -12.60 -17.84 3.19
CA GLN A 77 -11.17 -18.18 3.14
C GLN A 77 -10.49 -17.87 4.46
N ARG A 78 -9.47 -18.66 4.74
CA ARG A 78 -8.50 -18.45 5.82
C ARG A 78 -7.11 -18.72 5.27
N MET A 79 -6.11 -17.93 5.68
CA MET A 79 -4.74 -18.06 5.18
C MET A 79 -3.72 -17.44 6.12
N LEU A 80 -2.49 -17.98 6.09
CA LEU A 80 -1.36 -17.53 6.92
C LEU A 80 -0.65 -16.28 6.40
N PHE A 81 -1.27 -15.48 5.55
CA PHE A 81 -0.73 -14.20 5.12
C PHE A 81 -1.72 -13.08 5.35
N GLU A 82 -1.19 -11.89 5.51
CA GLU A 82 -1.92 -10.68 5.82
C GLU A 82 -2.42 -10.01 4.55
N GLU A 83 -3.57 -9.35 4.63
CA GLU A 83 -4.20 -8.64 3.53
C GLU A 83 -4.80 -7.31 4.02
N PHE A 84 -4.53 -6.24 3.27
CA PHE A 84 -5.16 -4.93 3.40
C PHE A 84 -6.13 -4.74 2.26
N TYR A 85 -7.38 -4.48 2.57
CA TYR A 85 -8.46 -4.29 1.61
C TYR A 85 -8.82 -2.80 1.52
N LEU A 86 -8.51 -2.16 0.39
CA LEU A 86 -9.01 -0.82 0.06
C LEU A 86 -10.20 -0.95 -0.89
N VAL A 87 -11.35 -0.43 -0.49
CA VAL A 87 -12.55 -0.40 -1.34
C VAL A 87 -12.38 0.68 -2.40
N LEU A 88 -12.24 0.27 -3.66
CA LEU A 88 -12.10 1.18 -4.80
C LEU A 88 -13.46 1.65 -5.32
N ASP A 89 -14.49 0.79 -5.24
CA ASP A 89 -15.85 1.08 -5.72
C ASP A 89 -16.86 0.14 -5.05
N GLY A 90 -18.09 0.64 -4.84
CA GLY A 90 -19.19 -0.12 -4.27
C GLY A 90 -19.27 -0.04 -2.74
N ASN A 91 -20.19 -0.82 -2.20
CA ASN A 91 -20.46 -0.97 -0.78
C ASN A 91 -20.89 -2.40 -0.46
N GLY A 92 -20.76 -2.79 0.79
CA GLY A 92 -21.16 -4.14 1.22
C GLY A 92 -20.78 -4.41 2.66
N SER A 93 -20.60 -5.69 2.98
CA SER A 93 -20.22 -6.11 4.30
C SER A 93 -19.15 -7.20 4.27
N SER A 94 -18.46 -7.36 5.38
CA SER A 94 -17.52 -8.45 5.60
C SER A 94 -17.84 -9.12 6.92
N THR A 95 -17.59 -10.43 6.97
CA THR A 95 -17.66 -11.22 8.21
C THR A 95 -16.29 -11.84 8.44
N VAL A 96 -15.79 -11.70 9.67
CA VAL A 96 -14.50 -12.26 10.15
C VAL A 96 -14.79 -13.16 11.35
N TRP A 97 -14.14 -14.33 11.42
CA TRP A 97 -14.30 -15.28 12.53
C TRP A 97 -13.12 -16.25 12.64
N ASN A 98 -12.97 -16.89 13.77
CA ASN A 98 -12.16 -18.09 13.92
C ASN A 98 -13.05 -19.29 14.28
N ASP A 99 -12.50 -20.51 14.39
CA ASP A 99 -13.31 -21.72 14.48
C ASP A 99 -14.10 -21.84 15.80
N GLU A 100 -13.70 -21.14 16.86
CA GLU A 100 -14.23 -21.29 18.22
C GLU A 100 -15.11 -20.10 18.67
N HIS A 101 -15.17 -19.04 17.86
CA HIS A 101 -15.66 -17.73 18.30
C HIS A 101 -16.77 -17.15 17.44
N LYS A 102 -17.38 -16.09 17.95
CA LYS A 102 -18.44 -15.36 17.28
C LYS A 102 -17.93 -14.72 15.99
N LYS A 103 -18.85 -14.63 15.04
CA LYS A 103 -18.62 -13.87 13.81
C LYS A 103 -18.79 -12.38 14.09
N VAL A 104 -17.79 -11.59 13.70
CA VAL A 104 -17.86 -10.14 13.68
C VAL A 104 -18.17 -9.72 12.25
N SER A 105 -19.23 -8.92 12.08
CA SER A 105 -19.62 -8.39 10.76
C SER A 105 -19.61 -6.87 10.79
N PHE A 106 -19.13 -6.27 9.72
CA PHE A 106 -19.05 -4.82 9.55
C PHE A 106 -19.36 -4.43 8.10
N GLU A 107 -19.79 -3.20 7.92
CA GLU A 107 -20.07 -2.63 6.61
C GLU A 107 -18.92 -1.79 6.10
N TRP A 108 -18.76 -1.70 4.79
CA TRP A 108 -17.76 -0.91 4.11
C TRP A 108 -18.33 -0.23 2.86
N GLN A 109 -17.68 0.83 2.44
CA GLN A 109 -18.01 1.62 1.26
C GLN A 109 -16.75 2.08 0.53
N GLU A 110 -16.90 2.72 -0.62
CA GLU A 110 -15.76 3.30 -1.34
C GLU A 110 -14.92 4.20 -0.42
N GLY A 111 -13.61 3.97 -0.40
CA GLY A 111 -12.66 4.64 0.49
C GLY A 111 -12.41 3.93 1.81
N SER A 112 -13.20 2.92 2.18
CA SER A 112 -12.91 2.12 3.39
C SER A 112 -11.63 1.30 3.21
N LEU A 113 -10.84 1.21 4.30
CA LEU A 113 -9.65 0.36 4.40
C LEU A 113 -9.79 -0.54 5.62
N PHE A 114 -9.55 -1.83 5.45
CA PHE A 114 -9.57 -2.77 6.58
C PHE A 114 -8.56 -3.91 6.38
N SER A 115 -8.20 -4.54 7.48
CA SER A 115 -7.28 -5.68 7.48
C SER A 115 -7.78 -6.73 8.48
N PRO A 116 -8.24 -7.90 8.03
CA PRO A 116 -8.57 -9.00 8.94
C PRO A 116 -7.32 -9.48 9.69
N PRO A 117 -7.45 -9.91 10.97
CA PRO A 117 -6.38 -10.53 11.70
C PRO A 117 -5.84 -11.79 11.00
N LEU A 118 -4.56 -12.08 11.21
CA LEU A 118 -3.88 -13.22 10.58
C LEU A 118 -4.64 -14.53 10.86
N ASN A 119 -4.79 -15.33 9.81
CA ASN A 119 -5.41 -16.67 9.83
C ASN A 119 -6.85 -16.74 10.36
N THR A 120 -7.58 -15.63 10.40
CA THR A 120 -9.03 -15.65 10.60
C THR A 120 -9.76 -16.05 9.33
N TRP A 121 -10.90 -16.71 9.44
CA TRP A 121 -11.86 -16.86 8.37
C TRP A 121 -12.41 -15.49 7.99
N ARG A 122 -12.59 -15.24 6.70
CA ARG A 122 -13.20 -14.03 6.18
C ARG A 122 -14.04 -14.29 4.95
N GLN A 123 -15.12 -13.54 4.83
CA GLN A 123 -16.01 -13.53 3.67
C GLN A 123 -16.50 -12.12 3.42
N HIS A 124 -16.52 -11.71 2.15
CA HIS A 124 -16.96 -10.38 1.73
C HIS A 124 -18.20 -10.51 0.85
N PHE A 125 -19.16 -9.62 1.05
CA PHE A 125 -20.46 -9.60 0.37
C PHE A 125 -20.66 -8.25 -0.29
N ASN A 126 -21.04 -8.24 -1.57
CA ASN A 126 -21.46 -7.04 -2.26
C ASN A 126 -22.89 -6.67 -1.86
N GLY A 127 -23.09 -5.48 -1.30
CA GLY A 127 -24.39 -4.98 -0.89
C GLY A 127 -25.27 -4.45 -2.03
N SER A 128 -24.68 -4.22 -3.22
CA SER A 128 -25.43 -3.75 -4.39
C SER A 128 -25.95 -4.92 -5.21
N GLY A 129 -27.24 -4.85 -5.60
CA GLY A 129 -27.86 -5.81 -6.51
C GLY A 129 -27.61 -5.56 -8.00
N ASP A 130 -27.04 -4.40 -8.36
CA ASP A 130 -26.91 -3.95 -9.75
C ASP A 130 -25.48 -3.58 -10.16
N LYS A 131 -24.58 -3.31 -9.21
CA LYS A 131 -23.19 -2.90 -9.46
C LYS A 131 -22.19 -3.83 -8.81
N PRO A 132 -21.05 -4.10 -9.44
CA PRO A 132 -19.97 -4.84 -8.79
C PRO A 132 -19.35 -4.00 -7.66
N ALA A 133 -18.77 -4.68 -6.67
CA ALA A 133 -17.89 -4.05 -5.69
C ALA A 133 -16.44 -4.41 -6.02
N ARG A 134 -15.53 -3.44 -5.95
CA ARG A 134 -14.14 -3.61 -6.37
C ARG A 134 -13.18 -3.19 -5.27
N PHE A 135 -12.14 -4.01 -5.05
CA PHE A 135 -11.08 -3.79 -4.07
C PHE A 135 -9.70 -3.82 -4.73
N LEU A 136 -8.80 -2.98 -4.20
CA LEU A 136 -7.39 -3.27 -4.21
C LEU A 136 -7.06 -4.05 -2.94
N VAL A 137 -6.42 -5.19 -3.08
CA VAL A 137 -5.94 -5.96 -1.94
C VAL A 137 -4.42 -6.05 -2.01
N VAL A 138 -3.73 -5.58 -0.96
CA VAL A 138 -2.28 -5.71 -0.83
C VAL A 138 -1.98 -6.80 0.19
N THR A 139 -1.06 -7.71 -0.14
CA THR A 139 -0.85 -8.96 0.60
C THR A 139 0.61 -9.28 0.88
N SER A 140 0.89 -9.90 2.02
CA SER A 140 2.20 -10.46 2.36
C SER A 140 2.41 -11.89 1.83
N ALA A 141 1.52 -12.39 0.98
CA ALA A 141 1.58 -13.75 0.44
C ALA A 141 2.96 -14.16 -0.11
N PRO A 142 3.71 -13.33 -0.87
CA PRO A 142 5.02 -13.72 -1.41
C PRO A 142 5.99 -14.23 -0.34
N ILE A 143 6.04 -13.55 0.82
CA ILE A 143 6.92 -13.90 1.93
C ILE A 143 6.55 -15.31 2.45
N LEU A 144 5.27 -15.55 2.72
CA LEU A 144 4.81 -16.79 3.34
C LEU A 144 4.92 -17.99 2.38
N PHE A 145 4.58 -17.78 1.10
CA PHE A 145 4.75 -18.81 0.07
C PHE A 145 6.21 -19.20 -0.12
N ASN A 146 7.12 -18.24 -0.16
CA ASN A 146 8.53 -18.50 -0.38
C ASN A 146 9.22 -19.06 0.89
N LEU A 147 8.71 -18.72 2.07
CA LEU A 147 9.21 -19.26 3.35
C LEU A 147 8.76 -20.71 3.55
N PHE A 148 7.47 -20.97 3.54
CA PHE A 148 6.91 -22.30 3.87
C PHE A 148 6.93 -23.28 2.67
N ARG A 149 6.84 -22.79 1.45
CA ARG A 149 6.82 -23.61 0.22
C ARG A 149 5.77 -24.72 0.24
N ASN A 150 4.68 -24.52 0.95
CA ASN A 150 3.62 -25.51 1.16
C ASN A 150 2.25 -24.83 1.22
N GLU A 151 1.51 -24.90 0.10
CA GLU A 151 0.17 -24.31 0.00
C GLU A 151 -0.85 -24.94 0.97
N LYS A 152 -0.75 -26.26 1.20
CA LYS A 152 -1.65 -26.95 2.15
C LYS A 152 -1.48 -26.42 3.56
N PHE A 153 -0.26 -26.06 3.96
CA PHE A 153 0.00 -25.44 5.26
C PHE A 153 -0.54 -24.01 5.30
N ILE A 154 -0.28 -23.22 4.27
CA ILE A 154 -0.68 -21.80 4.20
C ILE A 154 -2.21 -21.63 4.26
N PHE A 155 -2.95 -22.49 3.57
CA PHE A 155 -4.43 -22.42 3.50
C PHE A 155 -5.14 -23.41 4.42
N GLY A 156 -4.45 -24.38 4.99
CA GLY A 156 -5.06 -25.47 5.74
C GLY A 156 -4.75 -25.51 7.21
N THR A 157 -3.90 -24.63 7.73
CA THR A 157 -3.65 -24.56 9.18
C THR A 157 -4.87 -24.05 9.91
N ASN A 158 -5.19 -24.71 11.03
CA ASN A 158 -6.31 -24.36 11.92
C ASN A 158 -5.85 -23.60 13.18
N PHE A 159 -4.62 -23.13 13.21
CA PHE A 159 -4.12 -22.39 14.37
C PHE A 159 -4.82 -21.02 14.47
N ASN A 160 -5.41 -20.74 15.64
CA ASN A 160 -5.97 -19.44 15.97
C ASN A 160 -4.88 -18.57 16.64
N PHE A 161 -4.76 -17.32 16.18
CA PHE A 161 -3.91 -16.30 16.79
C PHE A 161 -4.78 -15.47 17.73
N ASP A 162 -5.06 -16.00 18.94
CA ASP A 162 -5.99 -15.38 19.90
C ASP A 162 -5.50 -14.02 20.43
N ASP A 163 -4.20 -13.76 20.32
CA ASP A 163 -3.58 -12.47 20.62
C ASP A 163 -3.87 -11.38 19.56
N ARG A 164 -4.47 -11.75 18.43
CA ARG A 164 -4.78 -10.84 17.31
C ARG A 164 -6.28 -10.68 17.04
N PHE A 165 -7.09 -11.56 17.55
CA PHE A 165 -8.54 -11.54 17.37
C PHE A 165 -9.25 -12.02 18.65
N ASP A 166 -9.72 -11.05 19.43
CA ASP A 166 -10.34 -11.22 20.73
C ASP A 166 -11.87 -11.00 20.74
N GLU A 167 -12.47 -10.71 19.57
CA GLU A 167 -13.90 -10.47 19.38
C GLU A 167 -14.46 -9.29 20.19
N GLU A 168 -13.64 -8.32 20.50
CA GLU A 168 -14.09 -7.10 21.17
C GLU A 168 -15.30 -6.49 20.43
N PRO A 169 -16.30 -5.98 21.15
CA PRO A 169 -17.54 -5.48 20.57
C PRO A 169 -17.35 -4.34 19.58
N ASP A 170 -16.22 -3.62 19.67
CA ASP A 170 -15.86 -2.50 18.80
C ASP A 170 -14.87 -2.90 17.68
N SER A 171 -14.57 -4.21 17.54
CA SER A 171 -13.80 -4.72 16.39
C SER A 171 -14.45 -4.28 15.08
N PHE A 172 -13.66 -3.69 14.20
CA PHE A 172 -14.08 -3.10 12.92
C PHE A 172 -15.12 -1.97 13.01
N SER A 173 -15.22 -1.31 14.16
CA SER A 173 -16.12 -0.15 14.36
C SER A 173 -15.58 1.18 13.80
N GLY A 174 -14.30 1.23 13.41
CA GLY A 174 -13.62 2.47 13.06
C GLY A 174 -13.09 3.24 14.27
N THR A 175 -13.04 2.60 15.43
CA THR A 175 -12.32 3.08 16.61
C THR A 175 -10.87 2.59 16.61
N GLY A 176 -10.05 3.11 17.52
CA GLY A 176 -8.65 2.70 17.66
C GLY A 176 -7.88 3.61 18.59
N VAL A 177 -6.59 3.34 18.73
CA VAL A 177 -5.69 4.08 19.61
C VAL A 177 -4.63 4.81 18.81
N SER A 178 -4.47 6.13 19.06
CA SER A 178 -3.40 6.91 18.44
C SER A 178 -2.24 7.11 19.41
N TYR A 179 -1.01 6.94 18.92
CA TYR A 179 0.21 7.11 19.70
C TYR A 179 1.36 7.66 18.84
N PRO A 180 2.35 8.33 19.46
CA PRO A 180 3.50 8.86 18.75
C PRO A 180 4.53 7.75 18.45
N VAL A 181 5.11 7.79 17.24
CA VAL A 181 6.28 7.00 16.87
C VAL A 181 7.28 7.94 16.22
N GLY A 182 8.33 8.31 16.97
CA GLY A 182 9.27 9.36 16.54
C GLY A 182 8.54 10.69 16.30
N ALA A 183 8.73 11.27 15.11
CA ALA A 183 8.08 12.52 14.69
C ALA A 183 6.72 12.30 14.00
N THR A 184 6.13 11.13 14.11
CA THR A 184 4.86 10.79 13.44
C THR A 184 3.82 10.29 14.40
N THR A 185 2.54 10.45 14.06
CA THR A 185 1.42 9.80 14.74
C THR A 185 1.04 8.53 14.02
N VAL A 186 0.77 7.47 14.76
CA VAL A 186 0.26 6.20 14.29
C VAL A 186 -1.11 5.96 14.92
N TRP A 187 -2.06 5.50 14.13
CA TRP A 187 -3.36 5.03 14.57
C TRP A 187 -3.42 3.51 14.42
N ASP A 188 -3.62 2.83 15.54
CA ASP A 188 -3.81 1.40 15.62
C ASP A 188 -5.30 1.09 15.58
N THR A 189 -5.75 0.37 14.56
CA THR A 189 -7.15 0.05 14.30
C THR A 189 -7.23 -1.20 13.43
N ASN A 190 -8.41 -1.70 13.14
CA ASN A 190 -8.63 -2.75 12.13
C ASN A 190 -9.52 -2.29 10.96
N PHE A 191 -10.12 -1.08 11.09
CA PHE A 191 -11.01 -0.50 10.08
C PHE A 191 -10.90 1.02 10.04
N VAL A 192 -10.72 1.57 8.85
CA VAL A 192 -10.76 3.00 8.55
C VAL A 192 -11.99 3.26 7.67
N PRO A 193 -12.99 4.00 8.13
CA PRO A 193 -14.23 4.21 7.37
C PRO A 193 -14.03 4.86 6.00
N ASP A 194 -13.15 5.89 5.92
CA ASP A 194 -12.79 6.53 4.66
C ASP A 194 -11.39 7.15 4.74
N VAL A 195 -10.43 6.58 4.02
CA VAL A 195 -9.03 7.06 3.96
C VAL A 195 -8.91 8.45 3.33
N ARG A 196 -9.93 8.93 2.62
CA ARG A 196 -9.92 10.23 1.92
C ARG A 196 -10.21 11.39 2.86
N SER A 197 -10.95 11.15 3.95
CA SER A 197 -11.46 12.19 4.87
C SER A 197 -10.81 12.18 6.25
N ILE A 198 -10.03 11.14 6.60
CA ILE A 198 -9.39 11.04 7.91
C ILE A 198 -8.44 12.21 8.18
N GLU A 199 -8.41 12.69 9.44
CA GLU A 199 -7.51 13.74 9.88
C GLU A 199 -6.05 13.29 9.85
N LEU A 200 -5.16 14.15 9.35
CA LEU A 200 -3.73 13.91 9.27
C LEU A 200 -2.97 14.92 10.09
N HIS A 201 -1.82 14.51 10.64
CA HIS A 201 -0.95 15.35 11.46
C HIS A 201 0.20 15.92 10.63
N ARG A 202 0.58 17.18 10.90
CA ARG A 202 1.63 17.87 10.15
C ARG A 202 2.98 17.15 10.29
N ARG A 203 3.69 17.00 9.17
CA ARG A 203 5.02 16.40 9.10
C ARG A 203 5.94 17.22 8.19
N ASN A 204 7.01 17.80 8.77
CA ASN A 204 7.88 18.75 8.05
C ASN A 204 9.15 18.13 7.47
N ASN A 205 9.66 17.03 8.02
CA ASN A 205 10.96 16.44 7.65
C ASN A 205 11.05 15.94 6.19
N ARG A 206 9.93 15.66 5.56
CA ARG A 206 9.85 15.29 4.12
C ARG A 206 9.62 16.47 3.19
N GLY A 207 9.61 17.69 3.70
CA GLY A 207 9.28 18.89 2.95
C GLY A 207 7.80 19.03 2.62
N ALA A 208 7.49 19.87 1.64
CA ALA A 208 6.16 20.15 1.10
C ALA A 208 5.13 20.74 2.09
N GLY A 209 5.46 20.94 3.38
CA GLY A 209 4.48 21.32 4.39
C GLY A 209 3.35 20.28 4.53
N GLY A 210 3.65 19.02 4.27
CA GLY A 210 2.68 17.94 4.17
C GLY A 210 2.19 17.41 5.51
N SER A 211 1.14 16.59 5.44
CA SER A 211 0.56 15.89 6.58
C SER A 211 0.69 14.37 6.44
N PHE A 212 0.60 13.66 7.56
CA PHE A 212 0.87 12.23 7.63
C PHE A 212 0.06 11.57 8.76
N LEU A 213 -0.36 10.32 8.55
CA LEU A 213 -0.85 9.42 9.58
C LEU A 213 -0.38 8.00 9.26
N GLY A 214 0.32 7.36 10.19
CA GLY A 214 0.63 5.93 10.11
C GLY A 214 -0.59 5.10 10.51
N LEU A 215 -0.75 3.93 9.91
CA LEU A 215 -1.82 2.98 10.20
C LEU A 215 -1.20 1.62 10.52
N GLU A 216 -1.41 1.15 11.72
CA GLU A 216 -1.15 -0.23 12.12
C GLU A 216 -2.50 -0.94 12.25
N MET A 217 -2.64 -2.14 11.70
CA MET A 217 -3.95 -2.77 11.60
C MET A 217 -3.90 -4.23 12.04
N SER A 218 -4.78 -4.59 13.00
CA SER A 218 -5.04 -5.99 13.42
C SER A 218 -3.79 -6.75 13.87
N GLU A 219 -2.86 -6.07 14.55
CA GLU A 219 -1.57 -6.66 15.00
C GLU A 219 -0.75 -7.28 13.85
N ASN A 220 -0.99 -6.84 12.60
CA ASN A 220 -0.30 -7.35 11.43
C ASN A 220 1.08 -6.71 11.25
N GLN A 221 1.99 -7.41 10.55
CA GLN A 221 3.31 -6.91 10.14
C GLN A 221 3.23 -5.99 8.92
N MET A 222 2.18 -6.11 8.11
CA MET A 222 1.89 -5.12 7.10
C MET A 222 1.41 -3.83 7.76
N THR A 223 1.82 -2.71 7.20
CA THR A 223 1.48 -1.37 7.67
C THR A 223 1.06 -0.48 6.52
N ALA A 224 0.34 0.58 6.84
CA ALA A 224 0.04 1.61 5.87
C ALA A 224 0.35 3.01 6.40
N HIS A 225 0.31 4.00 5.53
CA HIS A 225 0.24 5.38 5.93
C HIS A 225 -0.48 6.22 4.89
N ILE A 226 -1.14 7.26 5.37
CA ILE A 226 -1.73 8.28 4.52
C ILE A 226 -0.84 9.51 4.58
N SER A 227 -0.61 10.11 3.43
CA SER A 227 0.17 11.34 3.31
C SER A 227 -0.51 12.30 2.36
N GLU A 228 -0.45 13.59 2.70
CA GLU A 228 -1.04 14.64 1.90
C GLU A 228 -0.02 15.73 1.59
N MET A 229 -0.07 16.25 0.37
CA MET A 229 0.73 17.37 -0.12
C MET A 229 -0.19 18.54 -0.46
N PRO A 230 0.07 19.76 0.08
CA PRO A 230 -0.64 20.95 -0.32
C PRO A 230 -0.53 21.25 -1.82
N VAL A 231 -1.46 22.02 -2.35
CA VAL A 231 -1.45 22.48 -3.74
C VAL A 231 -0.15 23.22 -4.06
N GLY A 232 0.44 22.93 -5.21
CA GLY A 232 1.65 23.60 -5.70
C GLY A 232 2.91 23.27 -4.90
N THR A 233 2.98 22.08 -4.29
CA THR A 233 4.15 21.60 -3.55
C THR A 233 4.57 20.20 -3.98
N TYR A 234 5.82 19.83 -3.68
CA TYR A 234 6.34 18.49 -3.86
C TYR A 234 7.28 18.11 -2.70
N LYS A 235 7.42 16.79 -2.47
CA LYS A 235 8.27 16.24 -1.41
C LYS A 235 9.73 16.14 -1.84
N LYS A 236 10.64 16.09 -0.87
CA LYS A 236 12.05 15.74 -1.11
C LYS A 236 12.15 14.34 -1.69
N ALA A 237 13.08 14.15 -2.64
CA ALA A 237 13.40 12.83 -3.16
C ALA A 237 14.00 11.96 -2.05
N HIS A 238 13.62 10.69 -2.03
CA HIS A 238 14.16 9.74 -1.09
C HIS A 238 14.10 8.32 -1.63
N ARG A 239 14.78 7.39 -0.97
CA ARG A 239 14.77 5.98 -1.32
C ARG A 239 14.61 5.10 -0.06
N HIS A 240 14.05 3.94 -0.24
CA HIS A 240 13.88 2.91 0.81
C HIS A 240 13.74 1.52 0.20
N GLY A 241 13.52 0.51 1.06
CA GLY A 241 13.26 -0.87 0.64
C GLY A 241 12.00 -1.02 -0.21
N ALA A 242 11.90 -2.15 -0.90
CA ALA A 242 10.83 -2.49 -1.84
C ALA A 242 9.42 -2.53 -1.23
N GLY A 243 8.40 -2.56 -2.09
CA GLY A 243 7.05 -3.01 -1.79
C GLY A 243 6.04 -1.95 -1.39
N ALA A 244 6.37 -0.67 -1.39
CA ALA A 244 5.37 0.36 -1.08
C ALA A 244 4.39 0.56 -2.25
N HIS A 245 3.15 0.07 -2.13
CA HIS A 245 2.06 0.37 -3.04
C HIS A 245 1.50 1.76 -2.70
N VAL A 246 1.94 2.78 -3.45
CA VAL A 246 1.50 4.17 -3.29
C VAL A 246 0.25 4.41 -4.13
N VAL A 247 -0.92 4.34 -3.50
CA VAL A 247 -2.24 4.48 -4.13
C VAL A 247 -2.71 5.91 -3.99
N ILE A 248 -3.04 6.57 -5.09
CA ILE A 248 -3.53 7.96 -5.09
C ILE A 248 -5.02 7.96 -4.74
N ILE A 249 -5.35 8.53 -3.60
CA ILE A 249 -6.71 8.61 -3.04
C ILE A 249 -7.31 10.03 -3.09
N GLY A 250 -6.60 10.97 -3.72
CA GLY A 250 -7.07 12.34 -3.95
C GLY A 250 -6.03 13.19 -4.68
N GLY A 251 -6.49 14.14 -5.50
CA GLY A 251 -5.61 15.02 -6.26
C GLY A 251 -5.03 14.38 -7.53
N GLU A 252 -4.11 15.10 -8.17
CA GLU A 252 -3.42 14.71 -9.38
C GLU A 252 -2.01 15.28 -9.44
N GLY A 253 -1.13 14.63 -10.21
CA GLY A 253 0.27 15.05 -10.34
C GLY A 253 1.12 13.98 -11.00
N TYR A 254 2.36 13.87 -10.57
CA TYR A 254 3.26 12.82 -11.05
C TYR A 254 4.27 12.39 -9.98
N SER A 255 4.87 11.23 -10.19
CA SER A 255 6.04 10.78 -9.46
C SER A 255 7.23 10.71 -10.38
N LEU A 256 8.40 11.05 -9.85
CA LEU A 256 9.69 10.73 -10.47
C LEU A 256 10.25 9.50 -9.79
N MET A 257 10.79 8.56 -10.57
CA MET A 257 11.51 7.39 -10.03
C MET A 257 12.76 7.14 -10.88
N TRP A 258 13.88 6.84 -10.22
CA TRP A 258 15.14 6.53 -10.91
C TRP A 258 16.14 5.78 -10.00
N PRO A 259 16.90 4.81 -10.55
CA PRO A 259 18.07 4.30 -9.86
C PRO A 259 19.17 5.36 -9.84
N GLU A 260 20.01 5.34 -8.81
CA GLU A 260 21.14 6.27 -8.72
C GLU A 260 22.03 6.22 -9.98
N GLY A 261 22.37 7.38 -10.51
CA GLY A 261 23.18 7.50 -11.74
C GLY A 261 22.45 7.21 -13.05
N SER A 262 21.13 7.02 -13.01
CA SER A 262 20.32 6.72 -14.20
C SER A 262 19.35 7.86 -14.55
N PRO A 263 18.79 7.89 -15.77
CA PRO A 263 17.77 8.86 -16.16
C PRO A 263 16.51 8.77 -15.29
N ILE A 264 15.93 9.93 -15.01
CA ILE A 264 14.67 10.07 -14.29
C ILE A 264 13.52 9.59 -15.17
N GLN A 265 12.61 8.79 -14.61
CA GLN A 265 11.39 8.35 -15.25
C GLN A 265 10.19 9.07 -14.61
N VAL A 266 9.19 9.45 -15.44
CA VAL A 266 8.01 10.22 -15.01
C VAL A 266 6.78 9.33 -15.05
N PHE A 267 6.01 9.32 -13.97
CA PHE A 267 4.79 8.53 -13.82
C PHE A 267 3.64 9.48 -13.43
N PRO A 268 2.83 9.93 -14.40
CA PRO A 268 1.68 10.79 -14.10
C PRO A 268 0.60 10.00 -13.37
N TRP A 269 -0.04 10.64 -12.40
CA TRP A 269 -1.07 9.98 -11.61
C TRP A 269 -2.24 10.91 -11.28
N LYS A 270 -3.37 10.29 -11.05
CA LYS A 270 -4.61 10.88 -10.57
C LYS A 270 -5.28 9.93 -9.56
N TYR A 271 -6.44 10.32 -9.03
CA TYR A 271 -7.25 9.42 -8.19
C TYR A 271 -7.42 8.04 -8.85
N GLY A 272 -7.12 6.99 -8.08
CA GLY A 272 -7.17 5.60 -8.53
C GLY A 272 -5.88 5.06 -9.15
N SER A 273 -4.84 5.87 -9.33
CA SER A 273 -3.51 5.39 -9.77
C SER A 273 -2.76 4.68 -8.64
N VAL A 274 -1.87 3.75 -9.00
CA VAL A 274 -0.87 3.17 -8.08
C VAL A 274 0.52 3.24 -8.67
N VAL A 275 1.49 3.59 -7.84
CA VAL A 275 2.93 3.63 -8.18
C VAL A 275 3.68 2.77 -7.15
N VAL A 276 4.61 1.94 -7.60
CA VAL A 276 5.44 1.11 -6.72
C VAL A 276 6.91 1.40 -6.97
N PRO A 277 7.56 2.25 -6.15
CA PRO A 277 8.97 2.52 -6.29
C PRO A 277 9.81 1.25 -6.05
N PRO A 278 10.72 0.90 -6.98
CA PRO A 278 11.62 -0.23 -6.79
C PRO A 278 12.58 -0.03 -5.61
N ASN A 279 13.13 -1.15 -5.13
CA ASN A 279 14.09 -1.18 -4.04
C ASN A 279 15.25 -0.20 -4.28
N MET A 280 15.44 0.70 -3.31
CA MET A 280 16.51 1.70 -3.31
C MET A 280 16.54 2.65 -4.52
N TRP A 281 15.49 2.70 -5.33
CA TRP A 281 15.35 3.78 -6.30
C TRP A 281 14.94 5.06 -5.60
N PHE A 282 15.54 6.17 -5.99
CA PHE A 282 15.03 7.48 -5.61
C PHE A 282 13.64 7.67 -6.20
N HIS A 283 12.75 8.22 -5.39
CA HIS A 283 11.42 8.59 -5.83
C HIS A 283 10.96 9.87 -5.16
N GLN A 284 10.09 10.58 -5.85
CA GLN A 284 9.62 11.91 -5.46
C GLN A 284 8.20 12.13 -5.97
N HIS A 285 7.34 12.79 -5.20
CA HIS A 285 5.93 12.98 -5.53
C HIS A 285 5.60 14.46 -5.63
N PHE A 286 4.87 14.85 -6.68
CA PHE A 286 4.59 16.23 -7.09
C PHE A 286 3.09 16.46 -7.21
N ASN A 287 2.53 17.38 -6.42
CA ASN A 287 1.14 17.79 -6.58
C ASN A 287 1.05 18.95 -7.58
N THR A 288 0.58 18.68 -8.78
CA THR A 288 0.38 19.67 -9.84
C THR A 288 -1.08 20.05 -10.05
N GLY A 289 -1.99 19.42 -9.30
CA GLY A 289 -3.43 19.71 -9.37
C GLY A 289 -3.85 20.90 -8.53
N ALA A 290 -5.10 21.31 -8.72
CA ALA A 290 -5.73 22.43 -8.00
C ALA A 290 -6.26 22.05 -6.61
N MET A 291 -6.09 20.78 -6.19
CA MET A 291 -6.50 20.27 -4.88
C MET A 291 -5.32 19.63 -4.14
N PRO A 292 -5.36 19.53 -2.79
CA PRO A 292 -4.37 18.73 -2.07
C PRO A 292 -4.29 17.32 -2.64
N ALA A 293 -3.08 16.80 -2.82
CA ALA A 293 -2.87 15.44 -3.28
C ALA A 293 -2.63 14.50 -2.10
N ARG A 294 -3.46 13.47 -2.00
CA ARG A 294 -3.45 12.49 -0.92
C ARG A 294 -3.16 11.11 -1.47
N TYR A 295 -2.27 10.36 -0.82
CA TYR A 295 -1.99 8.98 -1.15
C TYR A 295 -1.98 8.08 0.09
N LEU A 296 -2.35 6.82 -0.12
CA LEU A 296 -2.24 5.71 0.80
C LEU A 296 -1.08 4.83 0.35
N ALA A 297 -0.07 4.63 1.19
CA ALA A 297 1.01 3.69 0.90
C ALA A 297 0.90 2.48 1.82
N ILE A 298 0.84 1.28 1.23
CA ILE A 298 0.73 0.00 1.95
C ILE A 298 1.99 -0.80 1.69
N ARG A 299 2.62 -1.34 2.73
CA ARG A 299 3.86 -2.11 2.62
C ARG A 299 4.06 -3.10 3.77
N TRP A 300 5.03 -3.97 3.65
CA TRP A 300 5.55 -4.78 4.75
C TRP A 300 6.39 -3.94 5.72
N GLY A 301 6.29 -4.22 7.01
CA GLY A 301 7.12 -3.64 8.07
C GLY A 301 6.40 -2.66 8.97
N ALA A 302 5.61 -3.19 9.92
CA ALA A 302 4.93 -2.43 10.96
C ALA A 302 5.92 -1.64 11.83
N ARG A 303 5.48 -0.49 12.32
CA ARG A 303 6.25 0.37 13.25
C ARG A 303 6.06 -0.05 14.70
N LYS A 304 4.92 -0.68 15.00
CA LYS A 304 4.56 -1.17 16.34
C LYS A 304 5.57 -2.19 16.87
N PHE A 305 6.05 -3.06 15.99
CA PHE A 305 7.02 -4.08 16.37
C PHE A 305 8.44 -3.54 16.20
N VAL A 306 9.15 -3.42 17.31
CA VAL A 306 10.52 -2.90 17.31
C VAL A 306 11.40 -3.78 16.43
N ARG A 307 11.96 -3.18 15.38
CA ARG A 307 12.95 -3.85 14.54
C ARG A 307 14.24 -4.08 15.33
N ALA A 308 14.98 -5.14 14.99
CA ALA A 308 16.28 -5.38 15.59
C ALA A 308 17.18 -4.14 15.51
N VAL A 309 18.00 -3.96 16.53
CA VAL A 309 18.95 -2.83 16.64
C VAL A 309 19.74 -2.68 15.33
N GLY A 310 19.74 -1.49 14.76
CA GLY A 310 20.39 -1.19 13.46
C GLY A 310 19.44 -1.08 12.26
N HIS A 311 18.18 -1.43 12.40
CA HIS A 311 17.11 -1.16 11.43
C HIS A 311 16.18 -0.01 11.85
N ALA A 312 16.71 0.97 12.57
CA ALA A 312 16.07 2.28 12.57
C ALA A 312 15.74 2.64 11.12
N ASP A 313 14.71 3.42 10.83
CA ASP A 313 14.27 3.80 9.45
C ASP A 313 15.43 4.34 8.57
N GLY A 314 16.50 3.64 8.60
CA GLY A 314 17.77 3.61 7.89
C GLY A 314 18.19 4.90 7.21
N GLY A 315 17.99 6.07 7.86
CA GLY A 315 18.37 7.34 7.25
C GLY A 315 17.46 7.83 6.13
N THR A 316 16.22 7.31 6.02
CA THR A 316 15.28 7.75 4.96
C THR A 316 14.95 9.25 5.04
N ASP A 317 15.06 9.86 6.22
CA ASP A 317 14.88 11.31 6.46
C ASP A 317 16.22 12.04 6.66
N VAL A 318 17.36 11.35 6.42
CA VAL A 318 18.71 11.89 6.53
C VAL A 318 19.28 12.15 5.14
N SER A 319 19.99 13.26 4.97
CA SER A 319 20.61 13.64 3.71
C SER A 319 21.56 12.57 3.19
N VAL A 320 21.59 12.35 1.87
CA VAL A 320 22.60 11.51 1.21
C VAL A 320 24.04 12.00 1.48
N LYS A 321 24.23 13.28 1.73
CA LYS A 321 25.53 13.87 2.11
C LYS A 321 25.99 13.47 3.52
N GLU A 322 25.05 13.04 4.35
CA GLU A 322 25.26 12.58 5.72
C GLU A 322 25.17 11.04 5.83
N GLY A 323 25.20 10.34 4.68
CA GLY A 323 25.11 8.88 4.61
C GLY A 323 23.68 8.34 4.67
N GLY A 324 22.67 9.18 4.53
CA GLY A 324 21.25 8.81 4.49
C GLY A 324 20.72 8.54 3.08
N HIS A 325 19.40 8.68 2.94
CA HIS A 325 18.66 8.29 1.74
C HIS A 325 17.72 9.40 1.20
N GLN A 326 17.87 10.64 1.64
CA GLN A 326 17.11 11.79 1.21
C GLN A 326 17.96 12.79 0.44
N ILE A 327 17.45 13.31 -0.68
CA ILE A 327 18.04 14.44 -1.40
C ILE A 327 17.37 15.72 -0.90
N GLU A 328 18.16 16.63 -0.34
CA GLU A 328 17.65 17.92 0.11
C GLU A 328 17.32 18.83 -1.08
N TYR A 329 16.36 19.74 -0.93
CA TYR A 329 15.99 20.68 -2.01
C TYR A 329 17.17 21.49 -2.56
N ALA A 330 18.14 21.82 -1.69
CA ALA A 330 19.36 22.54 -2.09
C ALA A 330 20.30 21.68 -2.96
N ASP A 331 20.14 20.37 -2.94
CA ASP A 331 20.98 19.38 -3.63
C ASP A 331 20.29 18.74 -4.84
N GLU A 332 19.03 19.12 -5.07
CA GLU A 332 18.21 18.60 -6.15
C GLU A 332 18.71 19.11 -7.52
N ASP A 333 18.65 18.26 -8.54
CA ASP A 333 18.89 18.71 -9.93
C ASP A 333 17.89 19.84 -10.27
N PRO A 334 18.39 21.02 -10.69
CA PRO A 334 17.52 22.16 -11.05
C PRO A 334 16.45 21.83 -12.10
N LYS A 335 16.67 20.81 -12.92
CA LYS A 335 15.68 20.30 -13.88
C LYS A 335 14.41 19.80 -13.23
N VAL A 336 14.50 19.23 -12.03
CA VAL A 336 13.34 18.73 -11.28
C VAL A 336 12.39 19.87 -10.94
N ARG A 337 12.94 20.98 -10.43
CA ARG A 337 12.17 22.20 -10.14
C ARG A 337 11.56 22.79 -11.40
N ALA A 338 12.34 22.86 -12.49
CA ALA A 338 11.87 23.38 -13.77
C ALA A 338 10.70 22.56 -14.34
N MET A 339 10.79 21.23 -14.31
CA MET A 339 9.70 20.33 -14.72
C MET A 339 8.43 20.55 -13.88
N PHE A 340 8.58 20.78 -12.58
CA PHE A 340 7.44 21.02 -11.71
C PHE A 340 6.75 22.36 -12.02
N GLU A 341 7.52 23.45 -12.18
CA GLU A 341 6.98 24.77 -12.50
C GLU A 341 6.28 24.76 -13.87
N GLU A 342 6.83 24.06 -14.87
CA GLU A 342 6.20 23.87 -16.16
C GLU A 342 4.86 23.12 -16.05
N ALA A 343 4.83 22.03 -15.29
CA ALA A 343 3.61 21.25 -15.06
C ALA A 343 2.53 22.06 -14.35
N LEU A 344 2.91 22.89 -13.37
CA LEU A 344 1.99 23.80 -12.68
C LEU A 344 1.43 24.86 -13.64
N ALA A 345 2.30 25.46 -14.48
CA ALA A 345 1.88 26.46 -15.46
C ALA A 345 0.85 25.88 -16.46
N ASN A 346 1.06 24.64 -16.93
CA ASN A 346 0.13 23.94 -17.80
C ASN A 346 -1.23 23.70 -17.16
N ASN A 347 -1.27 23.54 -15.83
CA ASN A 347 -2.49 23.31 -15.05
C ASN A 347 -3.09 24.63 -14.47
N GLY A 348 -2.46 25.79 -14.70
CA GLY A 348 -2.91 27.06 -14.14
C GLY A 348 -2.77 27.16 -12.62
N VAL A 349 -1.87 26.39 -12.02
CA VAL A 349 -1.61 26.33 -10.58
C VAL A 349 -0.34 27.11 -10.23
N LYS A 350 -0.34 27.84 -9.10
CA LYS A 350 0.85 28.55 -8.64
C LYS A 350 1.71 27.66 -7.73
N SER A 351 3.02 27.72 -7.93
CA SER A 351 3.99 27.12 -7.03
C SER A 351 3.93 27.76 -5.63
N ARG A 352 4.04 26.92 -4.60
CA ARG A 352 4.19 27.32 -3.20
C ARG A 352 5.51 26.86 -2.61
N MET A 353 6.44 26.43 -3.45
CA MET A 353 7.72 25.91 -2.97
C MET A 353 8.60 26.96 -2.31
N ASP A 354 8.47 28.24 -2.67
CA ASP A 354 9.22 29.31 -1.99
C ASP A 354 8.80 29.48 -0.52
N ASP A 355 7.52 29.24 -0.19
CA ASP A 355 7.04 29.23 1.18
C ASP A 355 7.59 28.01 1.94
N VAL A 356 7.66 26.85 1.28
CA VAL A 356 8.21 25.61 1.83
C VAL A 356 9.70 25.75 2.12
N LEU A 357 10.46 26.36 1.22
CA LEU A 357 11.91 26.56 1.37
C LEU A 357 12.24 27.54 2.50
N LYS A 358 11.44 28.60 2.70
CA LYS A 358 11.59 29.53 3.83
C LYS A 358 11.32 28.88 5.20
N LEU A 359 10.50 27.84 5.24
CA LEU A 359 10.22 27.11 6.48
C LEU A 359 11.26 26.02 6.79
N ALA A 360 12.10 25.68 5.83
CA ALA A 360 13.14 24.66 5.94
C ALA A 360 14.54 25.24 6.20
N SER A 361 14.73 26.56 6.07
CA SER A 361 15.93 27.32 6.41
C SER A 361 15.84 27.84 7.87
#